data_4f99b26ee68089752df67633216bdbd7
#
_entry.id   4f99b26ee68089752df67633216bdbd7
#
_cell.length_a   1.000
_cell.length_b   1.000
_cell.length_c   1.000
_cell.angle_alpha   90.00
_cell.angle_beta   90.00
_cell.angle_gamma   90.00
#
_symmetry.space_group_name_H-M   'P 1'
#
loop_
_entity.id
_entity.type
_entity.pdbx_description
1 polymer ?
#
loop_
_entity_poly.entity_id
_entity_poly.type
_entity_poly.pdbx_seq_one_letter_code
_entity_poly.pdbx_strand_id
1 'polypeptide(L)'
;NETVWLNRQQIAELFDRDIKTIGKHINNALREELTDISVVAKFATTATDGKVYQMEYYNLDMVLSIGYRVKSKRGVEFRQWANKVLKEYMLKGYSINQKLDSLEKRIDNRLREHDSEIQRLSNQVDFFVRHSLPPIEGIFFAGQIFDAYKFVCDLVKSARKSIVLFDNYIDESVLTLFGKRGKSVSVVIYTDKIIPQLELDIKRFNAQYSPVKVKLYTKAHDRFLIIDGEIYHIGASLKDLGKKLFAFSKISAIPPEIIYKQIDS
;
A
#
# COMPACT_ATOMS: atom_id res chain seq x y z
N ASN A 1 -21.26 12.82 -36.66
CA ASN A 1 -21.43 14.21 -36.22
C ASN A 1 -22.88 14.60 -36.51
N GLU A 2 -23.68 14.73 -35.47
CA GLU A 2 -25.04 15.28 -35.59
C GLU A 2 -24.93 16.79 -35.79
N THR A 3 -25.37 17.25 -36.97
CA THR A 3 -25.45 18.69 -37.28
C THR A 3 -26.80 18.98 -37.95
N VAL A 4 -27.24 20.21 -37.79
CA VAL A 4 -28.49 20.67 -38.47
C VAL A 4 -28.14 21.00 -39.91
N TRP A 5 -28.99 20.55 -40.82
CA TRP A 5 -28.92 20.86 -42.25
C TRP A 5 -30.15 21.62 -42.68
N LEU A 6 -29.97 22.82 -43.22
CA LEU A 6 -31.04 23.68 -43.72
C LEU A 6 -30.82 24.01 -45.16
N ASN A 7 -31.89 24.04 -45.97
CA ASN A 7 -31.83 24.56 -47.30
C ASN A 7 -31.94 26.12 -47.30
N ARG A 8 -31.72 26.72 -48.45
CA ARG A 8 -31.74 28.19 -48.60
C ARG A 8 -33.05 28.83 -48.21
N GLN A 9 -34.17 28.18 -48.48
CA GLN A 9 -35.51 28.66 -48.11
C GLN A 9 -35.68 28.66 -46.59
N GLN A 10 -35.31 27.54 -45.93
CA GLN A 10 -35.37 27.44 -44.48
C GLN A 10 -34.50 28.45 -43.75
N ILE A 11 -33.33 28.76 -44.30
CA ILE A 11 -32.44 29.81 -43.75
C ILE A 11 -33.08 31.17 -43.94
N ALA A 12 -33.74 31.45 -45.09
CA ALA A 12 -34.45 32.67 -45.33
C ALA A 12 -35.58 32.90 -44.33
N GLU A 13 -36.40 31.86 -44.05
CA GLU A 13 -37.45 31.86 -43.05
C GLU A 13 -36.90 32.04 -41.62
N LEU A 14 -35.79 31.34 -41.29
CA LEU A 14 -35.15 31.42 -39.98
C LEU A 14 -34.75 32.86 -39.65
N PHE A 15 -34.13 33.58 -40.61
CA PHE A 15 -33.61 34.93 -40.40
C PHE A 15 -34.56 36.06 -40.89
N ASP A 16 -35.75 35.70 -41.32
CA ASP A 16 -36.73 36.66 -41.87
C ASP A 16 -36.11 37.57 -42.95
N ARG A 17 -35.62 36.91 -44.03
CA ARG A 17 -34.96 37.58 -45.17
C ARG A 17 -35.31 36.88 -46.47
N ASP A 18 -35.25 37.64 -47.54
CA ASP A 18 -35.46 37.10 -48.88
C ASP A 18 -34.32 36.12 -49.30
N ILE A 19 -34.69 35.12 -50.11
CA ILE A 19 -33.81 34.06 -50.58
C ILE A 19 -32.63 34.58 -51.36
N LYS A 20 -32.77 35.69 -52.10
CA LYS A 20 -31.65 36.28 -52.89
C LYS A 20 -30.58 36.85 -51.95
N THR A 21 -31.00 37.53 -50.88
CA THR A 21 -30.09 38.07 -49.87
C THR A 21 -29.36 36.97 -49.13
N ILE A 22 -30.06 35.89 -48.72
CA ILE A 22 -29.44 34.71 -48.13
C ILE A 22 -28.45 34.08 -49.10
N GLY A 23 -28.77 33.94 -50.38
CA GLY A 23 -27.83 33.43 -51.40
C GLY A 23 -26.54 34.25 -51.50
N LYS A 24 -26.63 35.58 -51.38
CA LYS A 24 -25.43 36.47 -51.34
C LYS A 24 -24.58 36.20 -50.08
N HIS A 25 -25.24 36.03 -48.92
CA HIS A 25 -24.54 35.70 -47.68
C HIS A 25 -23.87 34.35 -47.74
N ILE A 26 -24.51 33.32 -48.29
CA ILE A 26 -23.94 31.99 -48.51
C ILE A 26 -22.67 32.10 -49.37
N ASN A 27 -22.76 32.76 -50.53
CA ASN A 27 -21.62 32.91 -51.43
C ASN A 27 -20.45 33.65 -50.79
N ASN A 28 -20.75 34.69 -50.00
CA ASN A 28 -19.72 35.43 -49.29
C ASN A 28 -19.06 34.56 -48.18
N ALA A 29 -19.86 33.80 -47.41
CA ALA A 29 -19.33 32.92 -46.38
C ALA A 29 -18.43 31.82 -46.98
N LEU A 30 -18.84 31.20 -48.09
CA LEU A 30 -18.03 30.21 -48.80
C LEU A 30 -16.69 30.78 -49.30
N ARG A 31 -16.65 32.05 -49.70
CA ARG A 31 -15.45 32.68 -50.22
C ARG A 31 -14.51 33.18 -49.13
N GLU A 32 -15.05 33.63 -48.00
CA GLU A 32 -14.30 34.42 -47.00
C GLU A 32 -13.96 33.62 -45.73
N GLU A 33 -14.82 32.70 -45.32
CA GLU A 33 -14.72 32.05 -44.02
C GLU A 33 -14.72 30.51 -44.09
N LEU A 34 -15.42 29.92 -45.08
CA LEU A 34 -15.70 28.48 -45.10
C LEU A 34 -15.11 27.81 -46.36
N THR A 35 -13.97 28.29 -46.82
CA THR A 35 -13.30 27.80 -48.04
C THR A 35 -12.82 26.37 -47.94
N ASP A 36 -12.33 25.96 -46.76
CA ASP A 36 -11.71 24.66 -46.57
C ASP A 36 -12.62 23.68 -45.77
N ILE A 37 -13.87 24.08 -45.55
CA ILE A 37 -14.82 23.31 -44.74
C ILE A 37 -15.96 22.78 -45.63
N SER A 38 -16.26 21.47 -45.51
CA SER A 38 -17.42 20.90 -46.23
C SER A 38 -18.73 21.26 -45.53
N VAL A 39 -19.31 22.41 -45.98
CA VAL A 39 -20.52 22.99 -45.37
C VAL A 39 -21.77 22.84 -46.25
N VAL A 40 -21.66 22.27 -47.45
CA VAL A 40 -22.74 22.10 -48.41
C VAL A 40 -22.89 20.63 -48.74
N ALA A 41 -24.11 20.12 -48.67
CA ALA A 41 -24.52 18.80 -49.15
C ALA A 41 -25.66 18.88 -50.14
N LYS A 42 -25.66 18.02 -51.13
CA LYS A 42 -26.73 17.90 -52.12
C LYS A 42 -27.60 16.70 -51.87
N PHE A 43 -28.88 16.93 -51.68
CA PHE A 43 -29.86 15.86 -51.48
C PHE A 43 -30.86 15.84 -52.64
N ALA A 44 -31.17 14.65 -53.11
CA ALA A 44 -32.23 14.45 -54.10
C ALA A 44 -33.58 14.58 -53.44
N THR A 45 -34.45 15.48 -53.93
CA THR A 45 -35.83 15.69 -53.47
C THR A 45 -36.78 15.48 -54.61
N THR A 46 -37.79 14.63 -54.43
CA THR A 46 -38.85 14.43 -55.43
C THR A 46 -39.92 15.50 -55.23
N ALA A 47 -40.17 16.29 -56.27
CA ALA A 47 -41.23 17.31 -56.25
C ALA A 47 -42.60 16.70 -56.51
N THR A 48 -43.68 17.46 -56.30
CA THR A 48 -45.07 17.05 -56.51
C THR A 48 -45.38 16.68 -57.97
N ASP A 49 -44.53 17.10 -58.89
CA ASP A 49 -44.60 16.75 -60.35
C ASP A 49 -43.91 15.42 -60.67
N GLY A 50 -43.38 14.68 -59.65
CA GLY A 50 -42.68 13.41 -59.78
C GLY A 50 -41.23 13.52 -60.27
N LYS A 51 -40.73 14.73 -60.49
CA LYS A 51 -39.31 14.92 -60.90
C LYS A 51 -38.40 15.03 -59.73
N VAL A 52 -37.19 14.49 -59.89
CA VAL A 52 -36.10 14.55 -58.87
C VAL A 52 -35.25 15.78 -59.08
N TYR A 53 -35.21 16.63 -58.09
CA TYR A 53 -34.39 17.85 -58.09
C TYR A 53 -33.27 17.69 -57.05
N GLN A 54 -32.07 18.17 -57.38
CA GLN A 54 -30.97 18.23 -56.40
C GLN A 54 -31.07 19.55 -55.63
N MET A 55 -31.30 19.46 -54.33
CA MET A 55 -31.31 20.63 -53.44
C MET A 55 -30.08 20.70 -52.60
N GLU A 56 -29.52 21.92 -52.46
CA GLU A 56 -28.39 22.19 -51.57
C GLU A 56 -28.91 22.43 -50.16
N TYR A 57 -28.25 21.75 -49.21
CA TYR A 57 -28.42 21.96 -47.78
C TYR A 57 -27.09 22.42 -47.17
N TYR A 58 -27.17 23.23 -46.17
CA TYR A 58 -26.08 23.89 -45.50
C TYR A 58 -26.04 23.46 -44.04
N ASN A 59 -24.86 23.16 -43.52
CA ASN A 59 -24.67 22.71 -42.15
C ASN A 59 -24.76 23.90 -41.15
N LEU A 60 -24.58 23.57 -39.84
CA LEU A 60 -24.64 24.57 -38.77
C LEU A 60 -23.59 25.70 -38.94
N ASP A 61 -22.39 25.38 -39.42
CA ASP A 61 -21.33 26.39 -39.61
C ASP A 61 -21.79 27.48 -40.58
N MET A 62 -22.41 27.10 -41.69
CA MET A 62 -22.98 28.05 -42.64
C MET A 62 -24.11 28.86 -41.99
N VAL A 63 -25.00 28.23 -41.24
CA VAL A 63 -26.14 28.92 -40.56
C VAL A 63 -25.59 29.96 -39.55
N LEU A 64 -24.55 29.61 -38.78
CA LEU A 64 -23.89 30.54 -37.86
C LEU A 64 -23.25 31.73 -38.59
N SER A 65 -22.50 31.49 -39.67
CA SER A 65 -21.87 32.53 -40.46
C SER A 65 -22.91 33.53 -41.03
N ILE A 66 -24.03 33.03 -41.57
CA ILE A 66 -25.12 33.88 -42.06
C ILE A 66 -25.76 34.68 -40.92
N GLY A 67 -25.99 34.05 -39.74
CA GLY A 67 -26.61 34.70 -38.59
C GLY A 67 -25.81 35.91 -38.08
N TYR A 68 -24.47 35.84 -38.15
CA TYR A 68 -23.63 36.99 -37.83
C TYR A 68 -23.63 38.09 -38.89
N ARG A 69 -23.92 37.78 -40.14
CA ARG A 69 -23.88 38.75 -41.29
C ARG A 69 -25.23 39.38 -41.60
N VAL A 70 -26.33 38.69 -41.32
CA VAL A 70 -27.65 39.12 -41.75
C VAL A 70 -28.18 40.33 -40.95
N LYS A 71 -28.67 41.36 -41.67
CA LYS A 71 -29.21 42.59 -41.08
C LYS A 71 -30.75 42.51 -40.98
N SER A 72 -31.23 41.65 -40.07
CA SER A 72 -32.67 41.52 -39.74
C SER A 72 -32.90 41.53 -38.22
N LYS A 73 -34.13 41.73 -37.77
CA LYS A 73 -34.47 41.66 -36.35
C LYS A 73 -34.11 40.31 -35.78
N ARG A 74 -34.49 39.24 -36.49
CA ARG A 74 -34.12 37.85 -36.08
C ARG A 74 -32.63 37.59 -36.06
N GLY A 75 -31.86 38.22 -36.98
CA GLY A 75 -30.41 38.16 -36.93
C GLY A 75 -29.80 38.86 -35.71
N VAL A 76 -30.42 39.95 -35.23
CA VAL A 76 -30.00 40.61 -33.97
C VAL A 76 -30.31 39.69 -32.77
N GLU A 77 -31.51 39.16 -32.72
CA GLU A 77 -31.92 38.21 -31.66
C GLU A 77 -30.98 36.98 -31.60
N PHE A 78 -30.66 36.42 -32.77
CA PHE A 78 -29.70 35.30 -32.87
C PHE A 78 -28.32 35.68 -32.31
N ARG A 79 -27.77 36.82 -32.67
CA ARG A 79 -26.44 37.26 -32.17
C ARG A 79 -26.46 37.50 -30.66
N GLN A 80 -27.53 38.05 -30.11
CA GLN A 80 -27.70 38.26 -28.68
C GLN A 80 -27.75 36.89 -27.94
N TRP A 81 -28.48 35.93 -28.46
CA TRP A 81 -28.55 34.58 -27.93
C TRP A 81 -27.19 33.87 -28.01
N ALA A 82 -26.54 33.89 -29.19
CA ALA A 82 -25.24 33.27 -29.39
C ALA A 82 -24.15 33.85 -28.45
N ASN A 83 -24.12 35.16 -28.30
CA ASN A 83 -23.19 35.83 -27.37
C ASN A 83 -23.47 35.45 -25.89
N LYS A 84 -24.75 35.28 -25.51
CA LYS A 84 -25.09 34.83 -24.16
C LYS A 84 -24.61 33.41 -23.92
N VAL A 85 -24.86 32.47 -24.83
CA VAL A 85 -24.38 31.08 -24.75
C VAL A 85 -22.86 31.01 -24.65
N LEU A 86 -22.17 31.75 -25.51
CA LEU A 86 -20.70 31.80 -25.52
C LEU A 86 -20.13 32.35 -24.20
N LYS A 87 -20.69 33.43 -23.68
CA LYS A 87 -20.30 33.98 -22.37
C LYS A 87 -20.53 32.98 -21.23
N GLU A 88 -21.69 32.35 -21.20
CA GLU A 88 -21.98 31.34 -20.18
C GLU A 88 -21.01 30.17 -20.25
N TYR A 89 -20.70 29.68 -21.44
CA TYR A 89 -19.75 28.59 -21.64
C TYR A 89 -18.33 28.97 -21.17
N MET A 90 -17.84 30.17 -21.55
CA MET A 90 -16.54 30.66 -21.12
C MET A 90 -16.44 30.85 -19.61
N LEU A 91 -17.49 31.42 -18.98
CA LEU A 91 -17.51 31.63 -17.54
C LEU A 91 -17.59 30.31 -16.75
N LYS A 92 -18.39 29.34 -17.23
CA LYS A 92 -18.46 28.00 -16.64
C LYS A 92 -17.12 27.27 -16.75
N GLY A 93 -16.47 27.34 -17.92
CA GLY A 93 -15.15 26.75 -18.13
C GLY A 93 -14.10 27.32 -17.18
N TYR A 94 -14.06 28.65 -17.02
CA TYR A 94 -13.16 29.31 -16.08
C TYR A 94 -13.42 28.90 -14.62
N SER A 95 -14.67 28.83 -14.18
CA SER A 95 -15.04 28.42 -12.82
C SER A 95 -14.70 26.96 -12.54
N ILE A 96 -14.83 26.08 -13.54
CA ILE A 96 -14.45 24.65 -13.40
C ILE A 96 -12.93 24.54 -13.24
N ASN A 97 -12.15 25.24 -14.07
CA ASN A 97 -10.69 25.20 -13.98
C ASN A 97 -10.19 25.69 -12.62
N GLN A 98 -10.72 26.79 -12.09
CA GLN A 98 -10.35 27.26 -10.75
C GLN A 98 -10.67 26.23 -9.65
N LYS A 99 -11.80 25.52 -9.75
CA LYS A 99 -12.15 24.45 -8.80
C LYS A 99 -11.20 23.27 -8.92
N LEU A 100 -10.81 22.88 -10.12
CA LEU A 100 -9.83 21.80 -10.35
C LEU A 100 -8.47 22.16 -9.74
N ASP A 101 -7.93 23.34 -10.00
CA ASP A 101 -6.65 23.80 -9.44
C ASP A 101 -6.68 23.81 -7.90
N SER A 102 -7.80 24.23 -7.31
CA SER A 102 -7.95 24.25 -5.86
C SER A 102 -8.03 22.85 -5.25
N LEU A 103 -8.67 21.90 -5.95
CA LEU A 103 -8.78 20.50 -5.57
C LEU A 103 -7.41 19.82 -5.66
N GLU A 104 -6.69 20.02 -6.73
CA GLU A 104 -5.33 19.51 -6.95
C GLU A 104 -4.40 19.92 -5.81
N LYS A 105 -4.33 21.21 -5.51
CA LYS A 105 -3.54 21.73 -4.37
C LYS A 105 -3.93 21.11 -3.03
N ARG A 106 -5.23 20.88 -2.79
CA ARG A 106 -5.69 20.22 -1.56
C ARG A 106 -5.29 18.76 -1.49
N ILE A 107 -5.37 18.05 -2.61
CA ILE A 107 -4.95 16.64 -2.70
C ILE A 107 -3.44 16.54 -2.45
N ASP A 108 -2.64 17.37 -3.12
CA ASP A 108 -1.18 17.38 -2.96
C ASP A 108 -0.75 17.63 -1.51
N ASN A 109 -1.39 18.58 -0.84
CA ASN A 109 -1.10 18.86 0.56
C ASN A 109 -1.45 17.65 1.47
N ARG A 110 -2.61 17.02 1.25
CA ARG A 110 -2.99 15.84 2.03
C ARG A 110 -2.07 14.65 1.77
N LEU A 111 -1.63 14.44 0.53
CA LEU A 111 -0.67 13.38 0.21
C LEU A 111 0.66 13.60 0.95
N ARG A 112 1.19 14.83 0.96
CA ARG A 112 2.42 15.16 1.72
C ARG A 112 2.27 14.94 3.23
N GLU A 113 1.11 15.29 3.80
CA GLU A 113 0.82 15.03 5.22
C GLU A 113 0.81 13.53 5.52
N HIS A 114 0.15 12.74 4.65
CA HIS A 114 0.09 11.28 4.79
C HIS A 114 1.48 10.64 4.64
N ASP A 115 2.28 11.06 3.65
CA ASP A 115 3.65 10.55 3.47
C ASP A 115 4.52 10.81 4.70
N SER A 116 4.42 12.00 5.28
CA SER A 116 5.11 12.36 6.52
C SER A 116 4.68 11.47 7.70
N GLU A 117 3.38 11.22 7.85
CA GLU A 117 2.86 10.36 8.93
C GLU A 117 3.23 8.89 8.74
N ILE A 118 3.19 8.37 7.51
CA ILE A 118 3.63 7.02 7.17
C ILE A 118 5.11 6.86 7.52
N GLN A 119 5.95 7.82 7.16
CA GLN A 119 7.38 7.78 7.48
C GLN A 119 7.62 7.79 9.00
N ARG A 120 6.87 8.60 9.74
CA ARG A 120 6.93 8.65 11.20
C ARG A 120 6.55 7.31 11.83
N LEU A 121 5.44 6.71 11.37
CA LEU A 121 4.96 5.42 11.86
C LEU A 121 5.93 4.30 11.50
N SER A 122 6.49 4.29 10.29
CA SER A 122 7.52 3.33 9.88
C SER A 122 8.74 3.37 10.80
N ASN A 123 9.24 4.57 11.10
CA ASN A 123 10.37 4.74 12.01
C ASN A 123 10.04 4.25 13.44
N GLN A 124 8.82 4.47 13.92
CA GLN A 124 8.38 3.97 15.22
C GLN A 124 8.28 2.45 15.26
N VAL A 125 7.75 1.83 14.20
CA VAL A 125 7.66 0.36 14.08
C VAL A 125 9.07 -0.24 14.02
N ASP A 126 9.97 0.32 13.22
CA ASP A 126 11.36 -0.13 13.14
C ASP A 126 12.08 -0.02 14.48
N PHE A 127 11.89 1.08 15.19
CA PHE A 127 12.41 1.26 16.54
C PHE A 127 11.86 0.19 17.49
N PHE A 128 10.54 -0.05 17.46
CA PHE A 128 9.89 -1.05 18.31
C PHE A 128 10.38 -2.46 17.99
N VAL A 129 10.45 -2.85 16.70
CA VAL A 129 10.94 -4.17 16.28
C VAL A 129 12.38 -4.41 16.75
N ARG A 130 13.27 -3.42 16.59
CA ARG A 130 14.67 -3.55 16.98
C ARG A 130 14.90 -3.59 18.50
N HIS A 131 14.04 -2.96 19.29
CA HIS A 131 14.28 -2.79 20.73
C HIS A 131 13.35 -3.62 21.63
N SER A 132 12.24 -4.13 21.09
CA SER A 132 11.21 -4.81 21.88
C SER A 132 11.13 -6.31 21.65
N LEU A 133 11.67 -6.82 20.53
CA LEU A 133 11.72 -8.25 20.26
C LEU A 133 13.13 -8.78 20.51
N PRO A 134 13.27 -9.95 21.18
CA PRO A 134 14.56 -10.61 21.28
C PRO A 134 15.08 -10.89 19.87
N PRO A 135 16.40 -10.77 19.63
CA PRO A 135 16.98 -11.04 18.33
C PRO A 135 16.69 -12.50 17.92
N ILE A 136 16.30 -12.68 16.64
CA ILE A 136 15.95 -13.98 16.07
C ILE A 136 17.22 -14.82 15.85
N GLU A 137 18.33 -14.19 15.54
CA GLU A 137 19.63 -14.81 15.30
C GLU A 137 20.75 -13.83 15.59
N GLY A 138 21.94 -14.35 15.83
CA GLY A 138 23.12 -13.52 16.07
C GLY A 138 24.38 -14.30 16.35
N ILE A 139 25.47 -13.56 16.47
CA ILE A 139 26.80 -14.11 16.78
C ILE A 139 27.34 -13.34 17.98
N PHE A 140 27.88 -14.07 18.98
CA PHE A 140 28.68 -13.51 20.05
C PHE A 140 30.14 -13.85 19.80
N PHE A 141 31.01 -12.86 19.87
CA PHE A 141 32.45 -13.02 19.71
C PHE A 141 33.10 -13.42 21.04
N ALA A 142 34.29 -14.00 20.94
CA ALA A 142 35.07 -14.34 22.13
C ALA A 142 35.34 -13.08 23.01
N GLY A 143 35.05 -13.18 24.29
CA GLY A 143 35.14 -12.09 25.26
C GLY A 143 33.83 -11.35 25.53
N GLN A 144 32.76 -11.54 24.73
CA GLN A 144 31.43 -10.99 25.00
C GLN A 144 30.65 -11.81 26.05
N ILE A 145 31.28 -12.09 27.18
CA ILE A 145 30.71 -12.97 28.21
C ILE A 145 29.47 -12.37 28.83
N PHE A 146 29.51 -11.08 29.18
CA PHE A 146 28.36 -10.41 29.81
C PHE A 146 27.18 -10.23 28.87
N ASP A 147 27.44 -9.89 27.62
CA ASP A 147 26.37 -9.69 26.64
C ASP A 147 25.62 -11.00 26.32
N ALA A 148 26.39 -12.07 26.11
CA ALA A 148 25.84 -13.42 25.90
C ALA A 148 25.03 -13.92 27.11
N TYR A 149 25.58 -13.69 28.32
CA TYR A 149 24.88 -14.00 29.56
C TYR A 149 23.62 -13.20 29.75
N LYS A 150 23.67 -11.87 29.48
CA LYS A 150 22.48 -11.00 29.54
C LYS A 150 21.42 -11.46 28.58
N PHE A 151 21.77 -11.78 27.33
CA PHE A 151 20.85 -12.30 26.33
C PHE A 151 20.09 -13.54 26.84
N VAL A 152 20.78 -14.57 27.35
CA VAL A 152 20.15 -15.76 27.88
C VAL A 152 19.33 -15.45 29.14
N CYS A 153 19.79 -14.55 30.01
CA CYS A 153 19.00 -14.10 31.15
C CYS A 153 17.69 -13.46 30.74
N ASP A 154 17.70 -12.62 29.67
CA ASP A 154 16.49 -11.95 29.20
C ASP A 154 15.51 -12.96 28.59
N LEU A 155 15.99 -13.99 27.87
CA LEU A 155 15.17 -15.13 27.43
C LEU A 155 14.54 -15.88 28.61
N VAL A 156 15.33 -16.21 29.65
CA VAL A 156 14.84 -16.90 30.83
C VAL A 156 13.78 -16.08 31.59
N LYS A 157 13.99 -14.77 31.71
CA LYS A 157 13.02 -13.85 32.34
C LYS A 157 11.75 -13.67 31.54
N SER A 158 11.79 -13.81 30.21
CA SER A 158 10.61 -13.69 29.34
C SER A 158 9.65 -14.87 29.46
N ALA A 159 10.12 -16.00 29.98
CA ALA A 159 9.31 -17.20 30.15
C ALA A 159 8.10 -16.95 31.07
N ARG A 160 6.95 -17.47 30.67
CA ARG A 160 5.67 -17.36 31.39
C ARG A 160 5.13 -18.72 31.84
N LYS A 161 5.46 -19.79 31.12
CA LYS A 161 4.92 -21.17 31.36
C LYS A 161 6.01 -22.18 31.59
N SER A 162 6.96 -22.30 30.66
CA SER A 162 7.91 -23.41 30.69
C SER A 162 9.25 -23.05 30.05
N ILE A 163 10.31 -23.65 30.58
CA ILE A 163 11.64 -23.65 30.00
C ILE A 163 12.11 -25.07 29.88
N VAL A 164 12.62 -25.46 28.70
CA VAL A 164 13.29 -26.76 28.50
C VAL A 164 14.68 -26.47 27.93
N LEU A 165 15.69 -27.03 28.57
CA LEU A 165 17.09 -26.93 28.14
C LEU A 165 17.61 -28.30 27.73
N PHE A 166 18.29 -28.39 26.61
CA PHE A 166 19.18 -29.48 26.23
C PHE A 166 20.62 -28.95 26.27
N ASP A 167 21.42 -29.42 27.22
CA ASP A 167 22.83 -29.03 27.32
C ASP A 167 23.59 -30.11 28.07
N ASN A 168 24.57 -30.73 27.44
CA ASN A 168 25.35 -31.82 27.97
C ASN A 168 26.42 -31.38 29.01
N TYR A 169 26.60 -30.06 29.22
CA TYR A 169 27.69 -29.52 30.07
C TYR A 169 27.14 -28.50 31.09
N ILE A 170 26.23 -28.91 31.94
CA ILE A 170 25.65 -28.04 32.97
C ILE A 170 26.40 -28.09 34.29
N ASP A 171 26.36 -26.98 35.01
CA ASP A 171 26.88 -26.83 36.38
C ASP A 171 25.97 -25.88 37.21
N GLU A 172 26.43 -25.49 38.42
CA GLU A 172 25.70 -24.58 39.31
C GLU A 172 25.43 -23.19 38.68
N SER A 173 26.27 -22.73 37.73
CA SER A 173 26.10 -21.45 37.07
C SER A 173 24.84 -21.44 36.20
N VAL A 174 24.54 -22.58 35.56
CA VAL A 174 23.32 -22.77 34.77
C VAL A 174 22.07 -22.78 35.66
N LEU A 175 22.15 -23.43 36.84
CA LEU A 175 21.06 -23.39 37.83
C LEU A 175 20.75 -21.95 38.28
N THR A 176 21.82 -21.18 38.52
CA THR A 176 21.72 -19.76 38.91
C THR A 176 21.01 -18.93 37.84
N LEU A 177 21.25 -19.18 36.53
CA LEU A 177 20.52 -18.56 35.45
C LEU A 177 19.00 -18.78 35.57
N PHE A 178 18.57 -20.01 35.82
CA PHE A 178 17.17 -20.35 35.98
C PHE A 178 16.52 -19.83 37.26
N GLY A 179 17.30 -19.46 38.25
CA GLY A 179 16.82 -18.73 39.43
C GLY A 179 16.19 -17.40 39.12
N LYS A 180 16.43 -16.83 37.93
CA LYS A 180 15.90 -15.53 37.46
C LYS A 180 14.52 -15.61 36.82
N ARG A 181 13.96 -16.79 36.58
CA ARG A 181 12.64 -16.99 36.00
C ARG A 181 11.51 -16.63 36.97
N GLY A 182 10.32 -16.44 36.45
CA GLY A 182 9.10 -16.32 37.26
C GLY A 182 8.84 -17.57 38.11
N LYS A 183 8.33 -17.38 39.32
CA LYS A 183 8.09 -18.50 40.28
C LYS A 183 7.20 -19.62 39.75
N SER A 184 6.26 -19.32 38.88
CA SER A 184 5.31 -20.28 38.26
C SER A 184 5.85 -21.00 37.04
N VAL A 185 7.05 -20.63 36.54
CA VAL A 185 7.61 -21.20 35.33
C VAL A 185 8.29 -22.53 35.62
N SER A 186 7.83 -23.60 34.97
CA SER A 186 8.45 -24.92 35.07
C SER A 186 9.77 -24.99 34.31
N VAL A 187 10.76 -25.76 34.84
CA VAL A 187 12.04 -25.97 34.17
C VAL A 187 12.37 -27.45 34.12
N VAL A 188 12.71 -27.90 32.90
CA VAL A 188 13.25 -29.25 32.68
C VAL A 188 14.59 -29.09 31.93
N ILE A 189 15.63 -29.78 32.44
CA ILE A 189 16.96 -29.80 31.83
C ILE A 189 17.28 -31.21 31.41
N TYR A 190 17.68 -31.39 30.17
CA TYR A 190 18.17 -32.66 29.63
C TYR A 190 19.67 -32.55 29.43
N THR A 191 20.41 -33.53 30.02
CA THR A 191 21.89 -33.58 29.97
C THR A 191 22.35 -35.05 29.78
N ASP A 192 23.57 -35.23 29.27
CA ASP A 192 24.12 -36.56 29.02
C ASP A 192 24.56 -37.30 30.32
N LYS A 193 24.86 -36.55 31.38
CA LYS A 193 25.30 -37.10 32.66
C LYS A 193 24.96 -36.20 33.84
N ILE A 194 24.69 -36.82 34.96
CA ILE A 194 24.50 -36.15 36.26
C ILE A 194 25.58 -36.67 37.19
N ILE A 195 26.63 -35.82 37.40
CA ILE A 195 27.70 -36.12 38.30
C ILE A 195 27.26 -35.86 39.75
N PRO A 196 27.88 -36.54 40.79
CA PRO A 196 27.47 -36.37 42.18
C PRO A 196 27.45 -34.91 42.67
N GLN A 197 28.38 -34.07 42.22
CA GLN A 197 28.40 -32.67 42.57
C GLN A 197 27.15 -31.93 42.04
N LEU A 198 26.79 -32.14 40.76
CA LEU A 198 25.61 -31.55 40.15
C LEU A 198 24.31 -32.00 40.86
N GLU A 199 24.21 -33.28 41.24
CA GLU A 199 23.08 -33.78 41.99
C GLU A 199 22.90 -33.07 43.34
N LEU A 200 24.02 -32.80 44.04
CA LEU A 200 24.00 -32.05 45.28
C LEU A 200 23.55 -30.58 45.06
N ASP A 201 24.07 -29.95 44.02
CA ASP A 201 23.73 -28.54 43.68
C ASP A 201 22.25 -28.41 43.25
N ILE A 202 21.70 -29.39 42.53
CA ILE A 202 20.27 -29.46 42.21
C ILE A 202 19.44 -29.57 43.49
N LYS A 203 19.82 -30.45 44.45
CA LYS A 203 19.12 -30.59 45.73
C LYS A 203 19.12 -29.26 46.51
N ARG A 204 20.29 -28.59 46.60
CA ARG A 204 20.44 -27.32 47.28
C ARG A 204 19.59 -26.23 46.59
N PHE A 205 19.66 -26.15 45.27
CA PHE A 205 18.88 -25.20 44.50
C PHE A 205 17.36 -25.38 44.70
N ASN A 206 16.89 -26.60 44.59
CA ASN A 206 15.47 -26.95 44.75
C ASN A 206 14.95 -26.76 46.19
N ALA A 207 15.85 -26.75 47.19
CA ALA A 207 15.48 -26.43 48.56
C ALA A 207 15.24 -24.92 48.79
N GLN A 208 15.79 -24.04 47.94
CA GLN A 208 15.75 -22.59 48.11
C GLN A 208 14.87 -21.89 47.05
N TYR A 209 14.84 -22.43 45.83
CA TYR A 209 14.15 -21.84 44.68
C TYR A 209 13.05 -22.74 44.13
N SER A 210 12.22 -22.22 43.23
CA SER A 210 11.27 -23.07 42.49
C SER A 210 12.01 -24.22 41.82
N PRO A 211 11.51 -25.47 41.95
CA PRO A 211 12.27 -26.65 41.56
C PRO A 211 12.58 -26.73 40.08
N VAL A 212 13.78 -27.20 39.72
CA VAL A 212 14.16 -27.64 38.39
C VAL A 212 14.18 -29.17 38.35
N LYS A 213 13.76 -29.75 37.22
CA LYS A 213 13.86 -31.19 36.97
C LYS A 213 15.04 -31.42 36.02
N VAL A 214 16.00 -32.27 36.42
CA VAL A 214 17.11 -32.66 35.55
C VAL A 214 16.93 -34.11 35.18
N LYS A 215 17.06 -34.40 33.88
CA LYS A 215 16.88 -35.75 33.32
C LYS A 215 18.05 -36.12 32.43
N LEU A 216 18.36 -37.40 32.35
CA LEU A 216 19.36 -37.91 31.42
C LEU A 216 18.78 -38.02 30.03
N TYR A 217 19.53 -37.50 29.03
CA TYR A 217 19.21 -37.60 27.62
C TYR A 217 20.50 -37.52 26.80
N THR A 218 20.89 -38.63 26.18
CA THR A 218 22.18 -38.76 25.49
C THR A 218 22.10 -38.61 23.97
N LYS A 219 20.89 -38.40 23.41
CA LYS A 219 20.67 -38.33 21.96
C LYS A 219 20.77 -36.90 21.40
N ALA A 220 20.97 -35.86 22.22
CA ALA A 220 21.16 -34.51 21.76
C ALA A 220 22.64 -34.18 21.59
N HIS A 221 23.03 -33.72 20.41
CA HIS A 221 24.37 -33.20 20.14
C HIS A 221 24.44 -31.70 20.38
N ASP A 222 23.43 -30.97 19.88
CA ASP A 222 23.35 -29.50 19.97
C ASP A 222 22.59 -29.05 21.23
N ARG A 223 22.73 -27.77 21.53
CA ARG A 223 22.09 -27.13 22.69
C ARG A 223 20.85 -26.40 22.22
N PHE A 224 19.74 -26.70 22.88
CA PHE A 224 18.45 -26.04 22.61
C PHE A 224 17.89 -25.48 23.92
N LEU A 225 17.51 -24.20 23.86
CA LEU A 225 16.74 -23.55 24.91
C LEU A 225 15.33 -23.29 24.37
N ILE A 226 14.33 -23.92 24.96
CA ILE A 226 12.93 -23.77 24.53
C ILE A 226 12.20 -22.98 25.60
N ILE A 227 11.69 -21.82 25.23
CA ILE A 227 10.97 -20.88 26.10
C ILE A 227 9.53 -20.80 25.65
N ASP A 228 8.57 -21.29 26.44
CA ASP A 228 7.14 -21.26 26.14
C ASP A 228 6.77 -21.83 24.75
N GLY A 229 7.56 -22.80 24.26
CA GLY A 229 7.42 -23.38 22.93
C GLY A 229 8.27 -22.74 21.82
N GLU A 230 8.94 -21.64 22.08
CA GLU A 230 9.88 -21.01 21.15
C GLU A 230 11.26 -21.67 21.26
N ILE A 231 11.78 -22.20 20.17
CA ILE A 231 13.03 -22.98 20.13
C ILE A 231 14.19 -22.07 19.78
N TYR A 232 15.21 -22.02 20.63
CA TYR A 232 16.46 -21.35 20.37
C TYR A 232 17.58 -22.39 20.31
N HIS A 233 18.29 -22.45 19.19
CA HIS A 233 19.57 -23.14 19.09
C HIS A 233 20.66 -22.25 19.67
N ILE A 234 21.49 -22.79 20.55
CA ILE A 234 22.61 -22.07 21.21
C ILE A 234 23.91 -22.82 20.90
N GLY A 235 24.79 -22.22 20.14
CA GLY A 235 26.04 -22.83 19.69
C GLY A 235 27.10 -23.05 20.80
N ALA A 236 26.82 -22.59 22.02
CA ALA A 236 27.68 -22.80 23.20
C ALA A 236 26.88 -23.40 24.35
N SER A 237 27.57 -24.10 25.29
CA SER A 237 26.95 -24.46 26.57
C SER A 237 26.62 -23.21 27.38
N LEU A 238 25.51 -23.22 28.12
CA LEU A 238 25.09 -22.09 28.93
C LEU A 238 26.10 -21.69 30.01
N LYS A 239 26.98 -22.62 30.47
CA LYS A 239 28.08 -22.32 31.40
C LYS A 239 29.26 -21.62 30.76
N ASP A 240 29.37 -21.70 29.42
CA ASP A 240 30.54 -21.18 28.66
C ASP A 240 30.18 -20.01 27.73
N LEU A 241 29.06 -19.34 27.98
CA LEU A 241 28.57 -18.23 27.17
C LEU A 241 29.65 -17.14 26.99
N GLY A 242 29.90 -16.78 25.72
CA GLY A 242 30.82 -15.70 25.35
C GLY A 242 32.31 -15.97 25.59
N LYS A 243 32.69 -17.13 26.14
CA LYS A 243 34.14 -17.50 26.27
C LYS A 243 34.76 -17.73 24.89
N LYS A 244 34.00 -18.28 23.94
CA LYS A 244 34.41 -18.50 22.55
C LYS A 244 33.35 -17.97 21.61
N LEU A 245 33.70 -17.80 20.34
CA LEU A 245 32.75 -17.45 19.28
C LEU A 245 31.61 -18.50 19.21
N PHE A 246 30.37 -18.05 19.23
CA PHE A 246 29.23 -18.92 18.97
C PHE A 246 28.07 -18.14 18.32
N ALA A 247 27.25 -18.85 17.60
CA ALA A 247 26.01 -18.32 17.02
C ALA A 247 24.80 -18.83 17.80
N PHE A 248 23.71 -18.08 17.71
CA PHE A 248 22.39 -18.54 18.13
C PHE A 248 21.35 -18.22 17.04
N SER A 249 20.28 -19.01 17.01
CA SER A 249 19.15 -18.77 16.13
C SER A 249 17.84 -19.26 16.74
N LYS A 250 16.76 -18.53 16.49
CA LYS A 250 15.40 -18.99 16.78
C LYS A 250 14.90 -19.88 15.65
N ILE A 251 14.52 -21.11 15.95
CA ILE A 251 14.02 -22.08 15.00
C ILE A 251 12.49 -21.98 14.94
N SER A 252 11.97 -21.43 13.85
CA SER A 252 10.52 -21.31 13.63
C SER A 252 9.95 -22.36 12.66
N ALA A 253 10.83 -23.18 12.04
CA ALA A 253 10.44 -24.12 10.99
C ALA A 253 9.73 -25.38 11.53
N ILE A 254 9.93 -25.71 12.82
CA ILE A 254 9.34 -26.91 13.44
C ILE A 254 8.68 -26.55 14.77
N PRO A 255 7.53 -27.18 15.11
CA PRO A 255 6.90 -27.00 16.41
C PRO A 255 7.66 -27.81 17.48
N PRO A 256 7.68 -27.36 18.75
CA PRO A 256 8.43 -27.99 19.84
C PRO A 256 7.96 -29.40 20.16
N GLU A 257 6.75 -29.76 19.81
CA GLU A 257 6.17 -31.12 20.00
C GLU A 257 6.97 -32.21 19.26
N ILE A 258 7.60 -31.84 18.14
CA ILE A 258 8.48 -32.77 17.39
C ILE A 258 9.70 -33.13 18.22
N ILE A 259 10.30 -32.17 18.93
CA ILE A 259 11.43 -32.42 19.83
C ILE A 259 10.98 -33.26 21.04
N TYR A 260 9.83 -32.92 21.62
CA TYR A 260 9.30 -33.66 22.79
C TYR A 260 9.00 -35.11 22.48
N LYS A 261 8.45 -35.43 21.31
CA LYS A 261 8.23 -36.80 20.86
C LYS A 261 9.51 -37.65 20.78
N GLN A 262 10.65 -37.02 20.49
CA GLN A 262 11.95 -37.70 20.44
C GLN A 262 12.50 -38.03 21.85
N ILE A 263 12.02 -37.35 22.89
CA ILE A 263 12.45 -37.59 24.27
C ILE A 263 11.72 -38.82 24.85
N ASP A 264 10.47 -39.02 24.45
CA ASP A 264 9.62 -40.10 24.97
C ASP A 264 9.80 -41.41 24.18
N SER A 265 10.60 -41.39 23.11
CA SER A 265 10.97 -42.55 22.28
C SER A 265 12.36 -43.10 22.66
#